data_bfe10cd43b9b6f81f6fc788d71b15261
#
_entry.id   bfe10cd43b9b6f81f6fc788d71b15261
#
_cell.length_a   1.000
_cell.length_b   1.000
_cell.length_c   1.000
_cell.angle_alpha   90.00
_cell.angle_beta   90.00
_cell.angle_gamma   90.00
#
_symmetry.space_group_name_H-M   'P 1'
#
loop_
_entity.id
_entity.type
_entity.pdbx_description
1 polymer ?
#
loop_
_entity_poly.entity_id
_entity_poly.type
_entity_poly.pdbx_seq_one_letter_code
_entity_poly.pdbx_strand_id
1 'polypeptide(L)'
;MQPRTLYDKLWDAHVVHREADGTCLIYIDRHLVHEVTSPQAFEGLKLAGRRPWRVSANLAVVDHNVPTTDRSAGIADPIARLQVETLDANAREHGLTYFDIRDRRQGIVHVIGPEQGATLPGMTVVCGDSHTSTHGAFACLAFGIGTSEVELALATQCLTAKKARNMRVRIEGRLGRGVTAKDVVLAVIGRIGTAGGTGHAIEFAGSAIRGLSMEGRMTVCNMAIEAGARSGMVAVDDTTLAYLKGRPMAPAGPDWDAAVAAWRQLRSEDGAAFDSEVLLDAAQI
;
A
#
# COMPACT_ATOMS: atom_id res chain seq x y z
N MET A 1 -11.63 10.32 -25.63
CA MET A 1 -10.69 9.43 -24.91
C MET A 1 -11.51 8.25 -24.40
N GLN A 2 -10.92 7.04 -24.35
CA GLN A 2 -11.61 5.90 -23.75
C GLN A 2 -11.68 6.09 -22.22
N PRO A 3 -12.80 5.69 -21.58
CA PRO A 3 -12.93 5.76 -20.13
C PRO A 3 -11.84 4.92 -19.45
N ARG A 4 -11.28 5.43 -18.35
CA ARG A 4 -10.12 4.84 -17.67
C ARG A 4 -10.52 4.28 -16.30
N THR A 5 -9.92 3.14 -15.94
CA THR A 5 -10.04 2.59 -14.58
C THR A 5 -9.21 3.40 -13.59
N LEU A 6 -9.48 3.24 -12.29
CA LEU A 6 -8.63 3.80 -11.23
C LEU A 6 -7.19 3.32 -11.38
N TYR A 7 -7.00 2.02 -11.63
CA TYR A 7 -5.67 1.46 -11.82
C TYR A 7 -4.93 2.05 -13.03
N ASP A 8 -5.63 2.25 -14.17
CA ASP A 8 -5.02 2.89 -15.35
C ASP A 8 -4.55 4.30 -15.05
N LYS A 9 -5.36 5.08 -14.32
CA LYS A 9 -4.99 6.45 -13.92
C LYS A 9 -3.75 6.47 -13.03
N LEU A 10 -3.71 5.59 -12.02
CA LEU A 10 -2.57 5.47 -11.11
C LEU A 10 -1.31 5.01 -11.86
N TRP A 11 -1.43 3.96 -12.66
CA TRP A 11 -0.31 3.42 -13.42
C TRP A 11 0.30 4.44 -14.36
N ASP A 12 -0.54 5.03 -15.24
CA ASP A 12 -0.05 5.93 -16.29
C ASP A 12 0.53 7.23 -15.72
N ALA A 13 0.07 7.68 -14.55
CA ALA A 13 0.64 8.84 -13.86
C ALA A 13 2.07 8.61 -13.35
N HIS A 14 2.49 7.33 -13.17
CA HIS A 14 3.78 6.99 -12.60
C HIS A 14 4.76 6.33 -13.59
N VAL A 15 4.33 6.07 -14.82
CA VAL A 15 5.24 5.55 -15.86
C VAL A 15 6.23 6.63 -16.26
N VAL A 16 7.51 6.39 -15.96
CA VAL A 16 8.64 7.25 -16.36
C VAL A 16 9.13 6.87 -17.77
N HIS A 17 9.17 5.56 -18.04
CA HIS A 17 9.61 5.03 -19.33
C HIS A 17 8.89 3.72 -19.63
N ARG A 18 8.69 3.44 -20.90
CA ARG A 18 8.11 2.17 -21.39
C ARG A 18 9.02 1.54 -22.42
N GLU A 19 9.43 0.32 -22.17
CA GLU A 19 10.21 -0.48 -23.10
C GLU A 19 9.34 -1.10 -24.19
N ALA A 20 9.99 -1.53 -25.28
CA ALA A 20 9.31 -2.15 -26.41
C ALA A 20 8.57 -3.46 -26.06
N ASP A 21 9.03 -4.19 -25.04
CA ASP A 21 8.41 -5.43 -24.54
C ASP A 21 7.24 -5.20 -23.56
N GLY A 22 6.88 -3.92 -23.35
CA GLY A 22 5.83 -3.51 -22.44
C GLY A 22 6.25 -3.39 -20.97
N THR A 23 7.50 -3.66 -20.62
CA THR A 23 8.07 -3.38 -19.30
C THR A 23 8.10 -1.87 -19.10
N CYS A 24 7.74 -1.40 -17.92
CA CYS A 24 7.73 0.02 -17.57
C CYS A 24 8.68 0.29 -16.40
N LEU A 25 9.36 1.42 -16.47
CA LEU A 25 9.98 2.04 -15.30
C LEU A 25 8.91 2.91 -14.64
N ILE A 26 8.58 2.62 -13.38
CA ILE A 26 7.57 3.37 -12.62
C ILE A 26 8.22 4.10 -11.46
N TYR A 27 7.79 5.34 -11.25
CA TYR A 27 8.23 6.16 -10.12
C TYR A 27 7.50 5.73 -8.83
N ILE A 28 8.21 5.76 -7.69
CA ILE A 28 7.69 5.40 -6.37
C ILE A 28 7.62 6.64 -5.50
N ASP A 29 6.42 7.03 -5.08
CA ASP A 29 6.21 8.21 -4.24
C ASP A 29 6.58 7.97 -2.78
N ARG A 30 6.23 6.77 -2.27
CA ARG A 30 6.44 6.39 -0.88
C ARG A 30 7.05 5.00 -0.78
N HIS A 31 8.16 4.90 -0.08
CA HIS A 31 8.76 3.63 0.31
C HIS A 31 8.67 3.48 1.83
N LEU A 32 7.96 2.46 2.28
CA LEU A 32 7.90 2.07 3.69
C LEU A 32 8.99 1.04 3.95
N VAL A 33 9.77 1.26 4.99
CA VAL A 33 10.97 0.46 5.28
C VAL A 33 10.85 -0.15 6.66
N HIS A 34 11.03 -1.45 6.78
CA HIS A 34 11.05 -2.16 8.06
C HIS A 34 12.32 -3.02 8.21
N GLU A 35 12.52 -3.58 9.40
CA GLU A 35 13.78 -4.21 9.78
C GLU A 35 14.07 -5.56 9.11
N VAL A 36 13.06 -6.23 8.53
CA VAL A 36 13.25 -7.59 8.00
C VAL A 36 13.95 -7.60 6.64
N THR A 37 13.53 -6.72 5.71
CA THR A 37 14.00 -6.72 4.32
C THR A 37 15.02 -5.62 4.02
N SER A 38 15.20 -4.66 4.93
CA SER A 38 16.08 -3.51 4.69
C SER A 38 17.58 -3.74 4.97
N PRO A 39 18.01 -4.63 5.87
CA PRO A 39 19.44 -4.76 6.18
C PRO A 39 20.31 -5.02 4.95
N GLN A 40 19.97 -6.03 4.15
CA GLN A 40 20.71 -6.40 2.94
C GLN A 40 20.61 -5.31 1.85
N ALA A 41 19.48 -4.60 1.76
CA ALA A 41 19.30 -3.52 0.82
C ALA A 41 20.24 -2.32 1.13
N PHE A 42 20.37 -1.94 2.40
CA PHE A 42 21.33 -0.91 2.80
C PHE A 42 22.78 -1.36 2.65
N GLU A 43 23.08 -2.64 2.93
CA GLU A 43 24.42 -3.20 2.67
C GLU A 43 24.75 -3.14 1.17
N GLY A 44 23.83 -3.52 0.29
CA GLY A 44 24.00 -3.41 -1.16
C GLY A 44 24.28 -1.98 -1.61
N LEU A 45 23.53 -1.00 -1.10
CA LEU A 45 23.79 0.42 -1.36
C LEU A 45 25.22 0.82 -0.94
N LYS A 46 25.64 0.43 0.26
CA LYS A 46 26.98 0.73 0.79
C LYS A 46 28.08 0.12 -0.07
N LEU A 47 27.94 -1.15 -0.45
CA LEU A 47 28.92 -1.83 -1.33
C LEU A 47 28.98 -1.19 -2.71
N ALA A 48 27.86 -0.67 -3.23
CA ALA A 48 27.79 0.05 -4.49
C ALA A 48 28.25 1.52 -4.40
N GLY A 49 28.62 2.00 -3.20
CA GLY A 49 28.98 3.41 -2.96
C GLY A 49 27.80 4.38 -3.16
N ARG A 50 26.57 3.91 -2.96
CA ARG A 50 25.33 4.67 -3.15
C ARG A 50 24.69 5.04 -1.84
N ARG A 51 23.79 6.01 -1.89
CA ARG A 51 22.92 6.44 -0.78
C ARG A 51 21.47 6.48 -1.25
N PRO A 52 20.50 6.45 -0.35
CA PRO A 52 19.11 6.71 -0.70
C PRO A 52 18.99 8.03 -1.46
N TRP A 53 18.38 7.97 -2.64
CA TRP A 53 18.31 9.14 -3.53
C TRP A 53 17.35 10.21 -3.00
N ARG A 54 16.16 9.79 -2.55
CA ARG A 54 15.14 10.70 -2.03
C ARG A 54 14.74 10.30 -0.60
N VAL A 55 15.52 10.76 0.36
CA VAL A 55 15.37 10.41 1.78
C VAL A 55 13.95 10.66 2.29
N SER A 56 13.34 11.81 1.91
CA SER A 56 12.00 12.20 2.37
C SER A 56 10.86 11.30 1.85
N ALA A 57 11.10 10.50 0.81
CA ALA A 57 10.13 9.53 0.31
C ALA A 57 10.10 8.25 1.15
N ASN A 58 11.10 8.03 2.00
CA ASN A 58 11.24 6.83 2.81
C ASN A 58 10.76 7.08 4.24
N LEU A 59 9.89 6.21 4.75
CA LEU A 59 9.43 6.19 6.13
C LEU A 59 9.77 4.83 6.73
N ALA A 60 10.64 4.83 7.72
CA ALA A 60 11.08 3.62 8.40
C ALA A 60 10.35 3.40 9.72
N VAL A 61 10.07 2.15 10.05
CA VAL A 61 9.50 1.73 11.32
C VAL A 61 9.96 0.31 11.65
N VAL A 62 10.12 -0.01 12.92
CA VAL A 62 10.29 -1.38 13.40
C VAL A 62 8.94 -1.95 13.79
N ASP A 63 8.56 -3.11 13.26
CA ASP A 63 7.25 -3.69 13.53
C ASP A 63 7.20 -5.23 13.58
N HIS A 64 8.00 -5.92 12.77
CA HIS A 64 7.97 -7.38 12.66
C HIS A 64 8.70 -8.08 13.82
N ASN A 65 9.84 -7.53 14.27
CA ASN A 65 10.72 -8.14 15.25
C ASN A 65 10.70 -7.42 16.61
N VAL A 66 9.59 -6.79 16.93
CA VAL A 66 9.40 -6.09 18.21
C VAL A 66 8.52 -6.92 19.15
N PRO A 67 8.85 -7.00 20.46
CA PRO A 67 8.00 -7.67 21.43
C PRO A 67 6.63 -7.01 21.52
N THR A 68 5.59 -7.84 21.62
CA THR A 68 4.20 -7.42 21.90
C THR A 68 3.88 -7.40 23.40
N THR A 69 4.86 -7.81 24.22
CA THR A 69 4.82 -7.79 25.69
C THR A 69 5.63 -6.62 26.25
N ASP A 70 5.99 -6.66 27.52
CA ASP A 70 6.85 -5.64 28.15
C ASP A 70 8.19 -5.50 27.41
N ARG A 71 8.50 -4.28 26.98
CA ARG A 71 9.69 -3.93 26.22
C ARG A 71 10.84 -3.41 27.10
N SER A 72 10.64 -3.34 28.42
CA SER A 72 11.66 -2.81 29.35
C SER A 72 12.93 -3.64 29.36
N ALA A 73 12.81 -4.97 29.14
CA ALA A 73 13.95 -5.90 29.04
C ALA A 73 14.60 -5.94 27.65
N GLY A 74 14.10 -5.14 26.68
CA GLY A 74 14.58 -5.17 25.30
C GLY A 74 14.07 -6.37 24.50
N ILE A 75 14.80 -6.72 23.42
CA ILE A 75 14.45 -7.82 22.51
C ILE A 75 15.34 -9.01 22.88
N ALA A 76 14.71 -10.09 23.37
CA ALA A 76 15.42 -11.29 23.84
C ALA A 76 16.05 -12.09 22.69
N ASP A 77 15.31 -12.27 21.57
CA ASP A 77 15.83 -12.98 20.40
C ASP A 77 17.00 -12.20 19.77
N PRO A 78 18.19 -12.82 19.63
CA PRO A 78 19.37 -12.11 19.15
C PRO A 78 19.28 -11.70 17.67
N ILE A 79 18.57 -12.47 16.84
CA ILE A 79 18.41 -12.16 15.40
C ILE A 79 17.44 -11.01 15.24
N ALA A 80 16.28 -11.06 15.92
CA ALA A 80 15.31 -9.99 15.93
C ALA A 80 15.93 -8.66 16.42
N ARG A 81 16.72 -8.73 17.52
CA ARG A 81 17.43 -7.56 18.04
C ARG A 81 18.42 -6.99 17.01
N LEU A 82 19.24 -7.85 16.38
CA LEU A 82 20.21 -7.42 15.38
C LEU A 82 19.54 -6.71 14.20
N GLN A 83 18.39 -7.22 13.71
CA GLN A 83 17.65 -6.60 12.62
C GLN A 83 17.11 -5.23 13.01
N VAL A 84 16.55 -5.09 14.22
CA VAL A 84 16.05 -3.80 14.73
C VAL A 84 17.20 -2.80 14.90
N GLU A 85 18.31 -3.21 15.51
CA GLU A 85 19.50 -2.36 15.70
C GLU A 85 20.13 -1.95 14.36
N THR A 86 20.10 -2.84 13.37
CA THR A 86 20.60 -2.54 12.01
C THR A 86 19.73 -1.50 11.31
N LEU A 87 18.38 -1.59 11.41
CA LEU A 87 17.51 -0.56 10.85
C LEU A 87 17.71 0.77 11.57
N ASP A 88 17.85 0.77 12.90
CA ASP A 88 18.12 1.97 13.69
C ASP A 88 19.41 2.67 13.23
N ALA A 89 20.48 1.91 13.05
CA ALA A 89 21.76 2.42 12.55
C ALA A 89 21.63 2.99 11.13
N ASN A 90 21.01 2.25 10.21
CA ASN A 90 20.83 2.67 8.82
C ASN A 90 19.92 3.92 8.70
N ALA A 91 18.83 3.95 9.46
CA ALA A 91 17.91 5.09 9.45
C ALA A 91 18.60 6.37 9.92
N ARG A 92 19.42 6.28 10.98
CA ARG A 92 20.21 7.42 11.48
C ARG A 92 21.32 7.83 10.51
N GLU A 93 22.07 6.87 9.96
CA GLU A 93 23.16 7.16 9.01
C GLU A 93 22.66 7.90 7.78
N HIS A 94 21.49 7.54 7.29
CA HIS A 94 20.91 8.12 6.07
C HIS A 94 19.91 9.25 6.33
N GLY A 95 19.57 9.53 7.59
CA GLY A 95 18.64 10.60 7.97
C GLY A 95 17.19 10.33 7.56
N LEU A 96 16.76 9.06 7.58
CA LEU A 96 15.38 8.69 7.27
C LEU A 96 14.42 9.18 8.35
N THR A 97 13.17 9.49 7.97
CA THR A 97 12.08 9.58 8.95
C THR A 97 11.89 8.19 9.55
N TYR A 98 12.10 8.05 10.86
CA TYR A 98 12.14 6.75 11.52
C TYR A 98 11.35 6.75 12.82
N PHE A 99 10.47 5.77 13.00
CA PHE A 99 9.75 5.51 14.24
C PHE A 99 10.36 4.28 14.92
N ASP A 100 11.26 4.53 15.85
CA ASP A 100 11.93 3.47 16.61
C ASP A 100 10.98 2.78 17.60
N ILE A 101 11.47 1.73 18.28
CA ILE A 101 10.68 0.92 19.22
C ILE A 101 10.08 1.74 20.40
N ARG A 102 10.60 2.93 20.68
CA ARG A 102 10.16 3.83 21.77
C ARG A 102 9.32 5.00 21.27
N ASP A 103 9.26 5.21 19.96
CA ASP A 103 8.44 6.28 19.37
C ASP A 103 6.95 5.98 19.61
N ARG A 104 6.19 6.98 20.05
CA ARG A 104 4.74 6.85 20.25
C ARG A 104 3.97 6.53 18.97
N ARG A 105 4.55 6.80 17.81
CA ARG A 105 3.98 6.52 16.49
C ARG A 105 4.37 5.13 15.96
N GLN A 106 5.23 4.41 16.68
CA GLN A 106 5.62 3.04 16.31
C GLN A 106 4.40 2.12 16.31
N GLY A 107 4.29 1.31 15.28
CA GLY A 107 3.21 0.34 15.08
C GLY A 107 3.40 -0.39 13.76
N ILE A 108 2.44 -1.18 13.38
CA ILE A 108 2.44 -1.95 12.12
C ILE A 108 2.66 -1.00 10.94
N VAL A 109 3.62 -1.32 10.07
CA VAL A 109 4.05 -0.46 8.95
C VAL A 109 2.88 -0.03 8.06
N HIS A 110 1.93 -0.93 7.80
CA HIS A 110 0.76 -0.64 6.96
C HIS A 110 -0.35 0.12 7.69
N VAL A 111 -0.24 0.30 9.00
CA VAL A 111 -1.16 1.11 9.81
C VAL A 111 -0.58 2.51 10.04
N ILE A 112 0.70 2.62 10.37
CA ILE A 112 1.33 3.92 10.67
C ILE A 112 1.37 4.85 9.46
N GLY A 113 1.57 4.31 8.26
CA GLY A 113 1.56 5.10 7.03
C GLY A 113 0.26 5.91 6.86
N PRO A 114 -0.91 5.26 6.86
CA PRO A 114 -2.21 5.93 6.86
C PRO A 114 -2.47 6.82 8.06
N GLU A 115 -2.19 6.34 9.29
CA GLU A 115 -2.44 7.11 10.51
C GLU A 115 -1.63 8.39 10.60
N GLN A 116 -0.42 8.40 10.06
CA GLN A 116 0.40 9.60 9.97
C GLN A 116 0.04 10.49 8.76
N GLY A 117 -0.78 10.00 7.82
CA GLY A 117 -1.04 10.69 6.56
C GLY A 117 0.18 10.65 5.61
N ALA A 118 1.07 9.68 5.81
CA ALA A 118 2.21 9.43 4.92
C ALA A 118 1.81 8.68 3.66
N THR A 119 0.66 7.99 3.70
CA THR A 119 -0.01 7.35 2.56
C THR A 119 -1.17 8.22 2.14
N LEU A 120 -1.13 8.75 0.92
CA LEU A 120 -2.13 9.67 0.37
C LEU A 120 -2.65 9.17 -0.97
N PRO A 121 -3.91 9.48 -1.33
CA PRO A 121 -4.48 9.07 -2.60
C PRO A 121 -3.63 9.48 -3.81
N GLY A 122 -3.53 8.60 -4.78
CA GLY A 122 -2.78 8.85 -6.00
C GLY A 122 -1.32 8.43 -5.96
N MET A 123 -0.77 8.08 -4.79
CA MET A 123 0.62 7.66 -4.65
C MET A 123 0.85 6.24 -5.13
N THR A 124 2.07 5.98 -5.60
CA THR A 124 2.68 4.65 -5.59
C THR A 124 3.32 4.40 -4.23
N VAL A 125 3.01 3.24 -3.61
CA VAL A 125 3.53 2.86 -2.28
C VAL A 125 4.15 1.48 -2.36
N VAL A 126 5.40 1.33 -1.93
CA VAL A 126 6.07 0.04 -1.86
C VAL A 126 6.64 -0.22 -0.47
N CYS A 127 6.77 -1.49 -0.14
CA CYS A 127 7.40 -2.00 1.07
C CYS A 127 7.92 -3.41 0.82
N GLY A 128 8.93 -3.83 1.55
CA GLY A 128 9.42 -5.21 1.54
C GLY A 128 8.48 -6.23 2.18
N ASP A 129 7.17 -6.03 2.06
CA ASP A 129 6.09 -6.84 2.62
C ASP A 129 4.94 -6.98 1.61
N SER A 130 4.42 -8.19 1.43
CA SER A 130 3.34 -8.48 0.47
C SER A 130 2.05 -7.69 0.79
N HIS A 131 1.74 -7.46 2.07
CA HIS A 131 0.53 -6.77 2.52
C HIS A 131 0.58 -5.24 2.36
N THR A 132 1.58 -4.71 1.66
CA THR A 132 1.63 -3.32 1.18
C THR A 132 0.36 -2.93 0.39
N SER A 133 -0.31 -3.92 -0.21
CA SER A 133 -1.62 -3.77 -0.84
C SER A 133 -2.67 -3.07 0.04
N THR A 134 -2.53 -3.13 1.37
CA THR A 134 -3.37 -2.41 2.35
C THR A 134 -3.57 -0.93 1.98
N HIS A 135 -2.51 -0.27 1.50
CA HIS A 135 -2.54 1.16 1.15
C HIS A 135 -3.43 1.47 -0.06
N GLY A 136 -3.81 0.46 -0.85
CA GLY A 136 -4.80 0.62 -1.91
C GLY A 136 -6.19 1.03 -1.43
N ALA A 137 -6.49 0.84 -0.14
CA ALA A 137 -7.70 1.39 0.51
C ALA A 137 -7.81 2.92 0.40
N PHE A 138 -6.69 3.60 0.15
CA PHE A 138 -6.58 5.04 -0.05
C PHE A 138 -6.44 5.43 -1.53
N ALA A 139 -6.83 4.56 -2.46
CA ALA A 139 -6.61 4.73 -3.90
C ALA A 139 -5.13 4.97 -4.23
N CYS A 140 -4.24 4.18 -3.62
CA CYS A 140 -2.83 4.11 -3.96
C CYS A 140 -2.57 2.92 -4.89
N LEU A 141 -1.57 3.03 -5.75
CA LEU A 141 -0.96 1.88 -6.39
C LEU A 141 0.08 1.30 -5.43
N ALA A 142 -0.34 0.31 -4.64
CA ALA A 142 0.46 -0.21 -3.53
C ALA A 142 0.72 -1.71 -3.70
N PHE A 143 1.98 -2.11 -3.58
CA PHE A 143 2.38 -3.51 -3.74
C PHE A 143 3.69 -3.84 -3.02
N GLY A 144 3.81 -5.11 -2.61
CA GLY A 144 5.01 -5.66 -2.00
C GLY A 144 6.15 -5.86 -3.01
N ILE A 145 7.38 -5.71 -2.53
CA ILE A 145 8.62 -5.86 -3.29
C ILE A 145 9.64 -6.73 -2.57
N GLY A 146 10.52 -7.36 -3.32
CA GLY A 146 11.62 -8.16 -2.77
C GLY A 146 12.80 -7.29 -2.31
N THR A 147 13.73 -7.88 -1.53
CA THR A 147 14.89 -7.17 -0.96
C THR A 147 15.74 -6.44 -2.01
N SER A 148 15.96 -7.04 -3.18
CA SER A 148 16.70 -6.38 -4.27
C SER A 148 15.96 -5.19 -4.84
N GLU A 149 14.63 -5.23 -4.86
CA GLU A 149 13.79 -4.10 -5.29
C GLU A 149 13.74 -3.02 -4.20
N VAL A 150 13.85 -3.37 -2.91
CA VAL A 150 14.02 -2.41 -1.79
C VAL A 150 15.31 -1.60 -2.01
N GLU A 151 16.43 -2.27 -2.33
CA GLU A 151 17.69 -1.59 -2.65
C GLU A 151 17.52 -0.65 -3.86
N LEU A 152 16.90 -1.14 -4.93
CA LEU A 152 16.67 -0.35 -6.15
C LEU A 152 15.77 0.86 -5.89
N ALA A 153 14.68 0.68 -5.12
CA ALA A 153 13.78 1.77 -4.74
C ALA A 153 14.49 2.83 -3.88
N LEU A 154 15.34 2.42 -2.93
CA LEU A 154 16.17 3.35 -2.16
C LEU A 154 17.13 4.13 -3.05
N ALA A 155 17.81 3.43 -3.99
CA ALA A 155 18.83 4.03 -4.85
C ALA A 155 18.27 4.99 -5.91
N THR A 156 17.09 4.72 -6.45
CA THR A 156 16.59 5.36 -7.69
C THR A 156 15.21 5.97 -7.58
N GLN A 157 14.44 5.59 -6.56
CA GLN A 157 13.01 5.90 -6.43
C GLN A 157 12.17 5.36 -7.61
N CYS A 158 12.67 4.37 -8.32
CA CYS A 158 11.99 3.74 -9.46
C CYS A 158 12.11 2.22 -9.40
N LEU A 159 11.13 1.55 -9.99
CA LEU A 159 11.11 0.09 -10.15
C LEU A 159 10.68 -0.27 -11.57
N THR A 160 11.16 -1.40 -12.05
CA THR A 160 10.67 -1.99 -13.29
C THR A 160 9.49 -2.92 -13.02
N ALA A 161 8.41 -2.76 -13.77
CA ALA A 161 7.22 -3.60 -13.63
C ALA A 161 6.48 -3.74 -14.96
N LYS A 162 5.68 -4.81 -15.08
CA LYS A 162 4.68 -4.96 -16.15
C LYS A 162 3.31 -4.62 -15.61
N LYS A 163 2.51 -3.89 -16.41
CA LYS A 163 1.15 -3.52 -16.06
C LYS A 163 0.30 -4.77 -15.83
N ALA A 164 -0.35 -4.86 -14.68
CA ALA A 164 -1.30 -5.92 -14.38
C ALA A 164 -2.60 -5.70 -15.18
N ARG A 165 -3.41 -6.76 -15.30
CA ARG A 165 -4.77 -6.66 -15.83
C ARG A 165 -5.70 -6.00 -14.81
N ASN A 166 -6.76 -5.37 -15.28
CA ASN A 166 -7.79 -4.77 -14.44
C ASN A 166 -8.84 -5.81 -14.04
N MET A 167 -9.08 -6.00 -12.74
CA MET A 167 -10.22 -6.75 -12.23
C MET A 167 -11.11 -5.86 -11.37
N ARG A 168 -12.44 -5.93 -11.57
CA ARG A 168 -13.39 -5.28 -10.68
C ARG A 168 -14.17 -6.31 -9.87
N VAL A 169 -14.16 -6.16 -8.54
CA VAL A 169 -15.02 -6.92 -7.63
C VAL A 169 -16.07 -5.97 -7.08
N ARG A 170 -17.31 -6.12 -7.52
CA ARG A 170 -18.45 -5.33 -7.04
C ARG A 170 -19.26 -6.11 -6.02
N ILE A 171 -19.49 -5.51 -4.87
CA ILE A 171 -20.30 -6.08 -3.79
C ILE A 171 -21.44 -5.11 -3.51
N GLU A 172 -22.63 -5.48 -3.93
CA GLU A 172 -23.81 -4.63 -3.82
C GLU A 172 -24.71 -5.09 -2.69
N GLY A 173 -25.49 -4.16 -2.15
CA GLY A 173 -26.40 -4.40 -1.05
C GLY A 173 -25.80 -3.98 0.30
N ARG A 174 -26.34 -4.53 1.37
CA ARG A 174 -25.95 -4.26 2.76
C ARG A 174 -25.51 -5.54 3.44
N LEU A 175 -24.37 -5.49 4.10
CA LEU A 175 -23.85 -6.60 4.88
C LEU A 175 -24.80 -6.95 6.04
N GLY A 176 -24.94 -8.24 6.30
CA GLY A 176 -25.70 -8.77 7.42
C GLY A 176 -25.09 -8.39 8.79
N ARG A 177 -25.89 -8.53 9.85
CA ARG A 177 -25.41 -8.29 11.20
C ARG A 177 -24.30 -9.29 11.57
N GLY A 178 -23.16 -8.77 12.03
CA GLY A 178 -22.01 -9.58 12.43
C GLY A 178 -21.03 -9.91 11.30
N VAL A 179 -21.39 -9.58 10.04
CA VAL A 179 -20.47 -9.72 8.89
C VAL A 179 -19.44 -8.61 8.93
N THR A 180 -18.17 -8.99 8.87
CA THR A 180 -17.01 -8.08 8.89
C THR A 180 -16.38 -7.94 7.52
N ALA A 181 -15.45 -7.00 7.36
CA ALA A 181 -14.66 -6.86 6.14
C ALA A 181 -13.83 -8.11 5.79
N LYS A 182 -13.42 -8.87 6.82
CA LYS A 182 -12.73 -10.15 6.62
C LYS A 182 -13.63 -11.20 5.98
N ASP A 183 -14.88 -11.30 6.41
CA ASP A 183 -15.86 -12.21 5.80
C ASP A 183 -16.10 -11.83 4.33
N VAL A 184 -16.19 -10.53 4.06
CA VAL A 184 -16.33 -10.01 2.68
C VAL A 184 -15.20 -10.49 1.78
N VAL A 185 -13.94 -10.29 2.17
CA VAL A 185 -12.81 -10.68 1.32
C VAL A 185 -12.66 -12.20 1.26
N LEU A 186 -12.99 -12.95 2.32
CA LEU A 186 -13.02 -14.40 2.29
C LEU A 186 -14.10 -14.93 1.34
N ALA A 187 -15.26 -14.30 1.27
CA ALA A 187 -16.30 -14.63 0.30
C ALA A 187 -15.82 -14.38 -1.15
N VAL A 188 -15.10 -13.28 -1.38
CA VAL A 188 -14.45 -13.02 -2.68
C VAL A 188 -13.47 -14.12 -3.02
N ILE A 189 -12.56 -14.48 -2.11
CA ILE A 189 -11.57 -15.56 -2.31
C ILE A 189 -12.28 -16.90 -2.55
N GLY A 190 -13.32 -17.21 -1.79
CA GLY A 190 -14.14 -18.39 -2.00
C GLY A 190 -14.79 -18.45 -3.39
N ARG A 191 -15.14 -17.28 -3.94
CA ARG A 191 -15.76 -17.15 -5.26
C ARG A 191 -14.77 -17.31 -6.42
N ILE A 192 -13.57 -16.70 -6.31
CA ILE A 192 -12.60 -16.67 -7.42
C ILE A 192 -11.43 -17.65 -7.24
N GLY A 193 -11.27 -18.22 -6.05
CA GLY A 193 -10.13 -19.05 -5.66
C GLY A 193 -8.90 -18.23 -5.23
N THR A 194 -7.96 -18.91 -4.58
CA THR A 194 -6.70 -18.31 -4.08
C THR A 194 -5.74 -17.83 -5.17
N ALA A 195 -5.97 -18.22 -6.42
CA ALA A 195 -5.20 -17.78 -7.59
C ALA A 195 -6.02 -16.95 -8.59
N GLY A 196 -7.30 -16.69 -8.29
CA GLY A 196 -8.21 -15.99 -9.21
C GLY A 196 -7.79 -14.57 -9.54
N GLY A 197 -7.09 -13.90 -8.61
CA GLY A 197 -6.53 -12.55 -8.79
C GLY A 197 -5.14 -12.51 -9.43
N THR A 198 -4.54 -13.65 -9.75
CA THR A 198 -3.17 -13.70 -10.29
C THR A 198 -3.02 -12.87 -11.57
N GLY A 199 -2.04 -11.97 -11.55
CA GLY A 199 -1.76 -11.06 -12.66
C GLY A 199 -2.76 -9.89 -12.78
N HIS A 200 -3.60 -9.67 -11.77
CA HIS A 200 -4.54 -8.56 -11.73
C HIS A 200 -4.23 -7.56 -10.60
N ALA A 201 -4.63 -6.32 -10.83
CA ALA A 201 -4.92 -5.35 -9.80
C ALA A 201 -6.45 -5.33 -9.60
N ILE A 202 -6.92 -5.51 -8.36
CA ILE A 202 -8.35 -5.61 -8.04
C ILE A 202 -8.88 -4.27 -7.56
N GLU A 203 -9.90 -3.72 -8.24
CA GLU A 203 -10.69 -2.61 -7.71
C GLU A 203 -11.93 -3.16 -7.00
N PHE A 204 -12.00 -2.95 -5.69
CA PHE A 204 -13.18 -3.27 -4.90
C PHE A 204 -14.17 -2.12 -4.94
N ALA A 205 -15.41 -2.41 -5.32
CA ALA A 205 -16.46 -1.43 -5.56
C ALA A 205 -17.82 -1.93 -5.05
N GLY A 206 -18.84 -1.11 -5.20
CA GLY A 206 -20.21 -1.43 -4.81
C GLY A 206 -20.62 -0.78 -3.49
N SER A 207 -21.92 -0.85 -3.20
CA SER A 207 -22.50 -0.19 -2.02
C SER A 207 -22.00 -0.77 -0.70
N ALA A 208 -21.75 -2.07 -0.64
CA ALA A 208 -21.17 -2.71 0.56
C ALA A 208 -19.76 -2.21 0.85
N ILE A 209 -18.91 -2.07 -0.17
CA ILE A 209 -17.54 -1.55 -0.01
C ILE A 209 -17.55 -0.07 0.42
N ARG A 210 -18.42 0.74 -0.18
CA ARG A 210 -18.56 2.15 0.23
C ARG A 210 -19.04 2.29 1.68
N GLY A 211 -19.83 1.33 2.16
CA GLY A 211 -20.32 1.29 3.54
C GLY A 211 -19.28 0.85 4.60
N LEU A 212 -18.10 0.36 4.18
CA LEU A 212 -17.03 -0.02 5.11
C LEU A 212 -16.32 1.22 5.67
N SER A 213 -15.85 1.10 6.93
CA SER A 213 -14.87 2.03 7.48
C SER A 213 -13.53 1.93 6.73
N MET A 214 -12.62 2.87 6.96
CA MET A 214 -11.29 2.79 6.35
C MET A 214 -10.53 1.54 6.77
N GLU A 215 -10.63 1.14 8.03
CA GLU A 215 -10.02 -0.10 8.55
C GLU A 215 -10.61 -1.34 7.85
N GLY A 216 -11.91 -1.33 7.58
CA GLY A 216 -12.56 -2.38 6.79
C GLY A 216 -12.05 -2.42 5.34
N ARG A 217 -11.89 -1.27 4.69
CA ARG A 217 -11.29 -1.18 3.34
C ARG A 217 -9.82 -1.61 3.35
N MET A 218 -9.06 -1.24 4.39
CA MET A 218 -7.68 -1.71 4.58
C MET A 218 -7.63 -3.24 4.68
N THR A 219 -8.54 -3.85 5.43
CA THR A 219 -8.66 -5.32 5.54
C THR A 219 -8.93 -5.97 4.19
N VAL A 220 -9.87 -5.45 3.40
CA VAL A 220 -10.20 -5.98 2.07
C VAL A 220 -9.02 -5.86 1.11
N CYS A 221 -8.36 -4.69 1.06
CA CYS A 221 -7.19 -4.48 0.21
C CYS A 221 -5.97 -5.29 0.68
N ASN A 222 -5.77 -5.41 1.99
CA ASN A 222 -4.73 -6.25 2.60
C ASN A 222 -4.83 -7.69 2.08
N MET A 223 -6.00 -8.28 2.23
CA MET A 223 -6.25 -9.69 1.88
C MET A 223 -6.48 -9.94 0.38
N ALA A 224 -6.35 -8.94 -0.49
CA ALA A 224 -6.34 -9.17 -1.94
C ALA A 224 -5.15 -10.05 -2.38
N ILE A 225 -4.09 -10.07 -1.58
CA ILE A 225 -2.90 -10.89 -1.83
C ILE A 225 -3.21 -12.38 -1.69
N GLU A 226 -4.09 -12.78 -0.78
CA GLU A 226 -4.52 -14.17 -0.60
C GLU A 226 -5.37 -14.68 -1.77
N ALA A 227 -5.91 -13.77 -2.59
CA ALA A 227 -6.52 -14.10 -3.89
C ALA A 227 -5.48 -14.16 -5.03
N GLY A 228 -4.19 -13.96 -4.74
CA GLY A 228 -3.11 -13.92 -5.72
C GLY A 228 -2.98 -12.59 -6.48
N ALA A 229 -3.71 -11.55 -6.10
CA ALA A 229 -3.66 -10.25 -6.77
C ALA A 229 -2.34 -9.51 -6.51
N ARG A 230 -1.95 -8.65 -7.45
CA ARG A 230 -0.79 -7.76 -7.28
C ARG A 230 -1.07 -6.64 -6.29
N SER A 231 -2.31 -6.15 -6.28
CA SER A 231 -2.79 -5.05 -5.43
C SER A 231 -4.31 -5.08 -5.35
N GLY A 232 -4.86 -4.65 -4.24
CA GLY A 232 -6.27 -4.29 -4.08
C GLY A 232 -6.42 -2.79 -3.91
N MET A 233 -7.50 -2.20 -4.42
CA MET A 233 -7.72 -0.76 -4.28
C MET A 233 -9.20 -0.41 -4.13
N VAL A 234 -9.46 0.73 -3.50
CA VAL A 234 -10.79 1.33 -3.36
C VAL A 234 -10.71 2.77 -3.81
N ALA A 235 -11.69 3.23 -4.59
CA ALA A 235 -11.77 4.61 -5.04
C ALA A 235 -11.94 5.59 -3.86
N VAL A 236 -11.45 6.82 -4.05
CA VAL A 236 -11.60 7.89 -3.05
C VAL A 236 -13.07 8.30 -2.90
N ASP A 237 -13.52 8.40 -1.66
CA ASP A 237 -14.81 8.98 -1.28
C ASP A 237 -14.70 9.83 0.00
N ASP A 238 -15.82 10.29 0.53
CA ASP A 238 -15.85 11.14 1.73
C ASP A 238 -15.31 10.43 2.97
N THR A 239 -15.44 9.09 3.06
CA THR A 239 -14.85 8.28 4.14
C THR A 239 -13.32 8.36 4.09
N THR A 240 -12.71 8.23 2.91
CA THR A 240 -11.27 8.37 2.72
C THR A 240 -10.79 9.77 3.12
N LEU A 241 -11.49 10.80 2.66
CA LEU A 241 -11.14 12.20 2.95
C LEU A 241 -11.27 12.53 4.45
N ALA A 242 -12.35 12.07 5.08
CA ALA A 242 -12.56 12.26 6.52
C ALA A 242 -11.46 11.61 7.36
N TYR A 243 -11.00 10.42 6.97
CA TYR A 243 -9.91 9.70 7.66
C TYR A 243 -8.58 10.47 7.57
N LEU A 244 -8.25 11.03 6.40
CA LEU A 244 -6.97 11.68 6.15
C LEU A 244 -6.89 13.13 6.67
N LYS A 245 -8.04 13.80 6.84
CA LYS A 245 -8.08 15.21 7.24
C LYS A 245 -7.44 15.42 8.61
N GLY A 246 -6.44 16.29 8.65
CA GLY A 246 -5.73 16.66 9.89
C GLY A 246 -4.69 15.64 10.33
N ARG A 247 -4.37 14.62 9.54
CA ARG A 247 -3.23 13.74 9.84
C ARG A 247 -1.92 14.51 9.72
N PRO A 248 -0.89 14.15 10.53
CA PRO A 248 0.33 14.95 10.65
C PRO A 248 1.09 15.23 9.35
N MET A 249 1.10 14.28 8.41
CA MET A 249 1.80 14.39 7.13
C MET A 249 0.85 14.63 5.94
N ALA A 250 -0.46 14.77 6.20
CA ALA A 250 -1.42 15.13 5.17
C ALA A 250 -1.34 16.64 4.87
N PRO A 251 -1.70 17.07 3.65
CA PRO A 251 -1.81 18.48 3.32
C PRO A 251 -2.74 19.24 4.28
N ALA A 252 -2.52 20.52 4.47
CA ALA A 252 -3.33 21.37 5.33
C ALA A 252 -3.69 22.70 4.63
N GLY A 253 -4.73 23.38 5.11
CA GLY A 253 -5.15 24.66 4.55
C GLY A 253 -5.48 24.58 3.04
N PRO A 254 -5.01 25.55 2.23
CA PRO A 254 -5.28 25.58 0.80
C PRO A 254 -4.78 24.34 0.04
N ASP A 255 -3.66 23.75 0.49
CA ASP A 255 -3.10 22.53 -0.12
C ASP A 255 -4.02 21.33 0.09
N TRP A 256 -4.74 21.27 1.22
CA TRP A 256 -5.77 20.26 1.46
C TRP A 256 -6.91 20.38 0.45
N ASP A 257 -7.41 21.58 0.20
CA ASP A 257 -8.54 21.80 -0.72
C ASP A 257 -8.14 21.43 -2.15
N ALA A 258 -6.93 21.81 -2.57
CA ALA A 258 -6.39 21.43 -3.87
C ALA A 258 -6.21 19.90 -3.99
N ALA A 259 -5.68 19.25 -2.94
CA ALA A 259 -5.53 17.81 -2.90
C ALA A 259 -6.88 17.09 -2.98
N VAL A 260 -7.89 17.51 -2.23
CA VAL A 260 -9.24 16.95 -2.27
C VAL A 260 -9.85 17.05 -3.67
N ALA A 261 -9.70 18.19 -4.35
CA ALA A 261 -10.20 18.36 -5.71
C ALA A 261 -9.56 17.35 -6.69
N ALA A 262 -8.23 17.11 -6.56
CA ALA A 262 -7.52 16.12 -7.36
C ALA A 262 -7.90 14.68 -6.97
N TRP A 263 -7.93 14.36 -5.67
CA TRP A 263 -8.20 13.02 -5.17
C TRP A 263 -9.59 12.50 -5.52
N ARG A 264 -10.61 13.37 -5.59
CA ARG A 264 -11.97 13.00 -6.01
C ARG A 264 -12.04 12.48 -7.45
N GLN A 265 -11.01 12.70 -8.27
CA GLN A 265 -10.90 12.15 -9.62
C GLN A 265 -10.33 10.71 -9.64
N LEU A 266 -9.83 10.21 -8.50
CA LEU A 266 -9.26 8.87 -8.36
C LEU A 266 -10.36 7.82 -8.15
N ARG A 267 -11.05 7.57 -9.24
CA ARG A 267 -12.11 6.57 -9.41
C ARG A 267 -12.16 6.12 -10.86
N SER A 268 -12.64 4.93 -11.09
CA SER A 268 -12.94 4.47 -12.45
C SER A 268 -14.06 5.31 -13.05
N GLU A 269 -13.91 5.61 -14.32
CA GLU A 269 -14.90 6.37 -15.09
C GLU A 269 -16.06 5.46 -15.51
N ASP A 270 -17.23 6.06 -15.73
CA ASP A 270 -18.37 5.33 -16.25
C ASP A 270 -18.04 4.76 -17.63
N GLY A 271 -18.28 3.46 -17.80
CA GLY A 271 -17.95 2.73 -19.03
C GLY A 271 -16.48 2.30 -19.14
N ALA A 272 -15.66 2.46 -18.08
CA ALA A 272 -14.30 1.92 -18.08
C ALA A 272 -14.34 0.39 -18.22
N ALA A 273 -13.47 -0.13 -19.08
CA ALA A 273 -13.39 -1.58 -19.35
C ALA A 273 -12.48 -2.26 -18.32
N PHE A 274 -12.92 -3.41 -17.84
CA PHE A 274 -12.14 -4.30 -16.99
C PHE A 274 -11.89 -5.63 -17.72
N ASP A 275 -10.73 -6.22 -17.51
CA ASP A 275 -10.40 -7.54 -18.09
C ASP A 275 -11.21 -8.66 -17.44
N SER A 276 -11.61 -8.46 -16.17
CA SER A 276 -12.45 -9.39 -15.42
C SER A 276 -13.35 -8.64 -14.44
N GLU A 277 -14.59 -9.13 -14.29
CA GLU A 277 -15.54 -8.58 -13.32
C GLU A 277 -16.19 -9.69 -12.50
N VAL A 278 -16.35 -9.43 -11.20
CA VAL A 278 -17.05 -10.31 -10.25
C VAL A 278 -18.11 -9.49 -9.53
N LEU A 279 -19.32 -10.03 -9.51
CA LEU A 279 -20.45 -9.44 -8.78
C LEU A 279 -20.86 -10.36 -7.63
N LEU A 280 -21.01 -9.79 -6.44
CA LEU A 280 -21.50 -10.46 -5.25
C LEU A 280 -22.66 -9.66 -4.64
N ASP A 281 -23.61 -10.38 -4.07
CA ASP A 281 -24.66 -9.82 -3.23
C ASP A 281 -24.22 -9.87 -1.77
N ALA A 282 -24.13 -8.70 -1.12
CA ALA A 282 -23.74 -8.58 0.28
C ALA A 282 -24.65 -9.33 1.26
N ALA A 283 -25.90 -9.58 0.88
CA ALA A 283 -26.84 -10.32 1.71
C ALA A 283 -26.54 -11.83 1.75
N GLN A 284 -25.67 -12.32 0.87
CA GLN A 284 -25.29 -13.73 0.78
C GLN A 284 -23.92 -14.03 1.41
N ILE A 285 -23.31 -13.02 2.02
CA ILE A 285 -22.03 -13.13 2.72
C ILE A 285 -22.26 -13.42 4.21
#